data_aa8ec9bdb82eab8a4a84e5cab9b646a0
#
_entry.id   aa8ec9bdb82eab8a4a84e5cab9b646a0
#
_cell.length_a   1.000
_cell.length_b   1.000
_cell.length_c   1.000
_cell.angle_alpha   90.00
_cell.angle_beta   90.00
_cell.angle_gamma   90.00
#
_symmetry.space_group_name_H-M   'P 1'
#
loop_
_entity.id
_entity.type
_entity.pdbx_description
1 polymer ?
#
loop_
_entity_poly.entity_id
_entity_poly.type
_entity_poly.pdbx_seq_one_letter_code
_entity_poly.pdbx_strand_id
1 'polypeptide(L)'
;MKWNNLIAISLLGLVVACNPVNPDDPTDETNVVNQMPKSAKRGVAFSFTQLTDLPLMSPYISWDYNWGNAPTDNAATWFDANEMDFCPMCWSGSYNADRIRAYVAAHPKTKYLLAFNEPNLTDQANMTPAQAAEVWQPVVALAKELNLKLVSPAMNYGTLAGYSNPIKWLDEFFAQPGVSLDDIDAISVHCYMASASSVWNYIEMYEKYNKPIWLTEFCAWDPVPGSVDVQMDYLCGVLNYLEQSPLVERYAWFIPRQNGKKVDSAPYMQLLTHDDPADLTPLGQMYCYFSPMDTTVWLRANRPIYASEYVKVGNNLMTLRPSTDSVIVNQVNQPGLMISNFSQEQQVTYQIYVPANTTQLTIRYAGYSNSICEVLVDGVSQGYVNLPREGNPLDWKDAIAAMPLKAGKHTITLSLFSGSCMLSALVLK
;
A
#
# COMPACT_ATOMS: atom_id res chain seq x y z
N MET A 1 59.89 41.52 17.82
CA MET A 1 58.68 41.43 18.65
C MET A 1 57.53 41.69 17.76
N LYS A 2 56.82 40.61 17.34
CA LYS A 2 55.49 40.64 16.70
C LYS A 2 54.64 39.55 17.32
N TRP A 3 53.60 39.97 17.97
CA TRP A 3 52.62 39.09 18.61
C TRP A 3 51.61 38.65 17.59
N ASN A 4 51.43 37.33 17.40
CA ASN A 4 50.34 36.77 16.62
C ASN A 4 49.16 36.40 17.56
N ASN A 5 48.04 37.06 17.36
CA ASN A 5 46.78 36.71 18.01
C ASN A 5 46.17 35.49 17.33
N LEU A 6 46.14 34.39 18.05
CA LEU A 6 45.30 33.24 17.68
C LEU A 6 43.89 33.50 18.19
N ILE A 7 42.95 33.61 17.26
CA ILE A 7 41.49 33.59 17.54
C ILE A 7 41.07 32.13 17.60
N ALA A 8 40.74 31.67 18.80
CA ALA A 8 40.11 30.37 18.98
C ALA A 8 38.60 30.49 18.70
N ILE A 9 38.13 29.89 17.61
CA ILE A 9 36.71 29.74 17.31
C ILE A 9 36.24 28.48 18.07
N SER A 10 35.48 28.67 19.15
CA SER A 10 34.78 27.60 19.83
C SER A 10 33.54 27.23 19.03
N LEU A 11 33.55 26.07 18.35
CA LEU A 11 32.36 25.44 17.85
C LEU A 11 31.56 24.91 19.05
N LEU A 12 30.48 25.59 19.43
CA LEU A 12 29.45 25.01 20.27
C LEU A 12 28.65 23.99 19.38
N GLY A 13 28.98 22.70 19.50
CA GLY A 13 28.15 21.64 18.99
C GLY A 13 26.85 21.57 19.81
N LEU A 14 25.70 21.90 19.20
CA LEU A 14 24.42 21.54 19.76
C LEU A 14 24.33 20.00 19.73
N VAL A 15 24.59 19.36 20.86
CA VAL A 15 24.21 17.99 21.10
C VAL A 15 22.70 18.03 21.35
N VAL A 16 21.91 17.73 20.32
CA VAL A 16 20.51 17.36 20.52
C VAL A 16 20.54 16.02 21.25
N ALA A 17 20.40 16.06 22.55
CA ALA A 17 20.16 14.86 23.34
C ALA A 17 18.79 14.30 22.91
N CYS A 18 18.78 13.26 22.09
CA CYS A 18 17.63 12.38 21.97
C CYS A 18 17.43 11.76 23.34
N ASN A 19 16.49 12.27 24.11
CA ASN A 19 16.01 11.56 25.29
C ASN A 19 15.53 10.17 24.82
N PRO A 20 15.97 9.08 25.46
CA PRO A 20 15.42 7.77 25.16
C PRO A 20 13.91 7.86 25.39
N VAL A 21 13.14 7.51 24.35
CA VAL A 21 11.68 7.40 24.43
C VAL A 21 11.38 6.42 25.55
N ASN A 22 10.73 6.90 26.61
CA ASN A 22 10.21 6.01 27.64
C ASN A 22 8.88 5.45 27.14
N PRO A 23 8.79 4.18 26.74
CA PRO A 23 7.54 3.62 26.21
C PRO A 23 6.38 3.65 27.23
N ASP A 24 6.68 3.86 28.52
CA ASP A 24 5.71 3.93 29.61
C ASP A 24 5.30 5.39 29.96
N ASP A 25 5.75 6.39 29.21
CA ASP A 25 5.32 7.78 29.43
C ASP A 25 3.96 8.01 28.79
N PRO A 26 2.86 8.14 29.59
CA PRO A 26 1.52 8.35 29.06
C PRO A 26 1.35 9.68 28.31
N THR A 27 2.32 10.60 28.43
CA THR A 27 2.31 11.88 27.71
C THR A 27 3.10 11.86 26.41
N ASP A 28 3.77 10.75 26.10
CA ASP A 28 4.53 10.62 24.85
C ASP A 28 3.60 10.47 23.66
N GLU A 29 3.34 11.57 22.97
CA GLU A 29 2.57 11.63 21.73
C GLU A 29 3.45 11.47 20.46
N THR A 30 4.67 11.04 20.58
CA THR A 30 5.54 10.78 19.43
C THR A 30 4.88 9.76 18.50
N ASN A 31 4.76 10.11 17.20
CA ASN A 31 4.06 9.31 16.19
C ASN A 31 2.57 9.04 16.48
N VAL A 32 1.92 9.85 17.29
CA VAL A 32 0.46 9.80 17.46
C VAL A 32 -0.21 10.58 16.33
N VAL A 33 -1.15 9.93 15.65
CA VAL A 33 -1.88 10.50 14.52
C VAL A 33 -3.40 10.46 14.76
N ASN A 34 -4.12 11.43 14.21
CA ASN A 34 -5.59 11.41 14.27
C ASN A 34 -6.23 10.53 13.18
N GLN A 35 -5.47 10.24 12.12
CA GLN A 35 -5.88 9.42 10.99
C GLN A 35 -4.65 8.66 10.49
N MET A 36 -4.84 7.43 10.03
CA MET A 36 -3.76 6.66 9.44
C MET A 36 -3.17 7.41 8.22
N PRO A 37 -1.84 7.47 8.09
CA PRO A 37 -1.20 8.10 6.94
C PRO A 37 -1.51 7.30 5.65
N LYS A 38 -1.31 7.91 4.49
CA LYS A 38 -1.35 7.16 3.23
C LYS A 38 -0.19 6.16 3.19
N SER A 39 -0.43 4.98 2.58
CA SER A 39 0.62 3.98 2.45
C SER A 39 1.76 4.49 1.57
N ALA A 40 3.00 4.40 2.06
CA ALA A 40 4.19 4.73 1.27
C ALA A 40 4.42 3.75 0.11
N LYS A 41 3.83 2.54 0.19
CA LYS A 41 3.98 1.48 -0.82
C LYS A 41 2.97 1.60 -1.95
N ARG A 42 1.77 2.16 -1.68
CA ARG A 42 0.60 2.12 -2.56
C ARG A 42 0.67 3.15 -3.67
N GLY A 43 0.49 2.71 -4.89
CA GLY A 43 0.45 3.55 -6.09
C GLY A 43 -0.57 3.06 -7.10
N VAL A 44 -0.55 3.66 -8.28
CA VAL A 44 -1.34 3.22 -9.44
C VAL A 44 -0.50 3.25 -10.70
N ALA A 45 -0.82 2.38 -11.66
CA ALA A 45 -0.30 2.42 -13.01
C ALA A 45 -1.34 3.13 -13.88
N PHE A 46 -1.23 4.46 -14.05
CA PHE A 46 -2.29 5.22 -14.68
C PHE A 46 -1.84 6.54 -15.32
N SER A 47 -2.48 6.93 -16.40
CA SER A 47 -2.31 8.24 -16.99
C SER A 47 -3.48 9.15 -16.58
N PHE A 48 -3.27 10.02 -15.60
CA PHE A 48 -4.27 10.99 -15.13
C PHE A 48 -4.51 12.07 -16.19
N THR A 49 -5.40 11.76 -17.14
CA THR A 49 -5.85 12.72 -18.17
C THR A 49 -7.03 13.54 -17.69
N GLN A 50 -7.85 13.02 -16.79
CA GLN A 50 -8.90 13.73 -16.07
C GLN A 50 -8.39 14.15 -14.70
N LEU A 51 -8.17 15.44 -14.51
CA LEU A 51 -7.58 15.96 -13.26
C LEU A 51 -8.54 15.86 -12.08
N THR A 52 -9.84 15.70 -12.32
CA THR A 52 -10.87 15.43 -11.31
C THR A 52 -10.71 14.10 -10.61
N ASP A 53 -9.94 13.16 -11.18
CA ASP A 53 -9.61 11.87 -10.57
C ASP A 53 -8.56 11.99 -9.46
N LEU A 54 -7.67 12.99 -9.57
CA LEU A 54 -6.55 13.18 -8.65
C LEU A 54 -6.98 13.44 -7.20
N PRO A 55 -7.94 14.32 -6.89
CA PRO A 55 -8.42 14.55 -5.52
C PRO A 55 -9.02 13.31 -4.86
N LEU A 56 -9.55 12.36 -5.64
CA LEU A 56 -10.14 11.14 -5.12
C LEU A 56 -9.06 10.13 -4.68
N MET A 57 -7.90 10.13 -5.32
CA MET A 57 -6.88 9.11 -5.11
C MET A 57 -5.66 9.61 -4.36
N SER A 58 -5.21 10.85 -4.59
CA SER A 58 -3.98 11.38 -4.00
C SER A 58 -3.90 11.39 -2.46
N PRO A 59 -5.01 11.44 -1.71
CA PRO A 59 -4.95 11.27 -0.25
C PRO A 59 -4.53 9.87 0.21
N TYR A 60 -4.60 8.87 -0.68
CA TYR A 60 -4.46 7.44 -0.33
C TYR A 60 -3.31 6.72 -1.03
N ILE A 61 -2.78 7.29 -2.13
CA ILE A 61 -1.67 6.73 -2.89
C ILE A 61 -0.46 7.66 -2.83
N SER A 62 0.74 7.08 -2.86
CA SER A 62 2.00 7.83 -2.71
C SER A 62 2.78 7.95 -4.00
N TRP A 63 2.43 7.21 -5.04
CA TRP A 63 3.15 7.25 -6.30
C TRP A 63 2.31 6.80 -7.49
N ASP A 64 2.80 7.15 -8.67
CA ASP A 64 2.19 6.87 -9.96
C ASP A 64 3.25 6.68 -11.04
N TYR A 65 2.93 5.95 -12.08
CA TYR A 65 3.61 5.96 -13.36
C TYR A 65 2.60 5.68 -14.48
N ASN A 66 2.92 6.11 -15.70
CA ASN A 66 2.00 6.07 -16.83
C ASN A 66 2.64 5.47 -18.10
N TRP A 67 3.62 4.58 -17.94
CA TRP A 67 4.42 3.98 -19.02
C TRP A 67 5.20 4.97 -19.87
N GLY A 68 5.14 6.25 -19.54
CA GLY A 68 5.75 7.36 -20.28
C GLY A 68 6.95 7.97 -19.58
N ASN A 69 7.58 8.92 -20.29
CA ASN A 69 8.75 9.64 -19.82
C ASN A 69 8.41 10.79 -18.86
N ALA A 70 7.16 11.23 -18.81
CA ALA A 70 6.63 12.25 -17.92
C ALA A 70 5.09 12.21 -17.92
N PRO A 71 4.42 12.71 -16.89
CA PRO A 71 2.96 12.93 -16.89
C PRO A 71 2.62 14.20 -17.69
N THR A 72 1.35 14.59 -17.67
CA THR A 72 0.95 15.94 -18.12
C THR A 72 1.43 16.98 -17.10
N ASP A 73 1.70 18.22 -17.54
CA ASP A 73 2.21 19.29 -16.66
C ASP A 73 1.27 19.58 -15.48
N ASN A 74 -0.04 19.53 -15.72
CA ASN A 74 -1.03 19.73 -14.67
C ASN A 74 -1.02 18.60 -13.63
N ALA A 75 -0.88 17.35 -14.07
CA ALA A 75 -0.76 16.22 -13.15
C ALA A 75 0.56 16.28 -12.36
N ALA A 76 1.66 16.66 -13.00
CA ALA A 76 2.95 16.86 -12.34
C ALA A 76 2.88 17.90 -11.21
N THR A 77 2.25 19.05 -11.49
CA THR A 77 2.02 20.09 -10.48
C THR A 77 1.18 19.57 -9.30
N TRP A 78 0.15 18.76 -9.59
CA TRP A 78 -0.67 18.14 -8.55
C TRP A 78 0.14 17.15 -7.69
N PHE A 79 0.97 16.33 -8.32
CA PHE A 79 1.81 15.34 -7.62
C PHE A 79 2.75 16.02 -6.63
N ASP A 80 3.44 17.09 -7.04
CA ASP A 80 4.31 17.87 -6.16
C ASP A 80 3.56 18.45 -4.96
N ALA A 81 2.37 18.99 -5.19
CA ALA A 81 1.55 19.64 -4.15
C ALA A 81 0.96 18.63 -3.16
N ASN A 82 0.80 17.35 -3.54
CA ASN A 82 0.17 16.31 -2.75
C ASN A 82 1.13 15.19 -2.32
N GLU A 83 2.42 15.43 -2.39
CA GLU A 83 3.46 14.47 -1.97
C GLU A 83 3.30 13.09 -2.64
N MET A 84 3.08 13.10 -3.95
CA MET A 84 3.05 11.92 -4.79
C MET A 84 4.30 11.87 -5.67
N ASP A 85 4.99 10.73 -5.66
CA ASP A 85 6.10 10.49 -6.57
C ASP A 85 5.55 10.09 -7.95
N PHE A 86 6.00 10.71 -9.02
CA PHE A 86 5.87 10.16 -10.36
C PHE A 86 7.19 9.48 -10.77
N CYS A 87 7.08 8.27 -11.33
CA CYS A 87 8.23 7.52 -11.79
C CYS A 87 8.28 7.52 -13.33
N PRO A 88 9.18 8.30 -13.96
CA PRO A 88 9.42 8.21 -15.40
C PRO A 88 9.83 6.78 -15.80
N MET A 89 9.48 6.35 -17.03
CA MET A 89 9.81 5.03 -17.53
C MET A 89 10.53 5.09 -18.86
N CYS A 90 11.61 4.29 -18.99
CA CYS A 90 12.22 3.91 -20.25
C CYS A 90 11.52 2.62 -20.75
N TRP A 91 10.36 2.76 -21.40
CA TRP A 91 9.47 1.64 -21.75
C TRP A 91 10.14 0.53 -22.58
N SER A 92 11.10 0.89 -23.43
CA SER A 92 11.94 -0.01 -24.22
C SER A 92 13.30 0.64 -24.44
N GLY A 93 14.14 0.11 -25.31
CA GLY A 93 15.39 0.76 -25.75
C GLY A 93 15.18 2.07 -26.51
N SER A 94 13.94 2.37 -26.93
CA SER A 94 13.56 3.63 -27.56
C SER A 94 12.72 4.47 -26.58
N TYR A 95 13.32 5.50 -26.00
CA TYR A 95 12.68 6.44 -25.05
C TYR A 95 13.21 7.87 -25.27
N ASN A 96 12.51 8.86 -24.75
CA ASN A 96 12.92 10.25 -24.86
C ASN A 96 13.68 10.70 -23.60
N ALA A 97 15.00 10.55 -23.60
CA ALA A 97 15.87 10.93 -22.49
C ALA A 97 15.77 12.44 -22.14
N ASP A 98 15.65 13.31 -23.15
CA ASP A 98 15.57 14.76 -22.92
C ASP A 98 14.26 15.14 -22.21
N ARG A 99 13.16 14.44 -22.50
CA ARG A 99 11.90 14.63 -21.78
C ARG A 99 12.01 14.19 -20.31
N ILE A 100 12.71 13.09 -20.04
CA ILE A 100 12.99 12.64 -18.67
C ILE A 100 13.85 13.68 -17.94
N ARG A 101 14.94 14.19 -18.58
CA ARG A 101 15.80 15.23 -18.02
C ARG A 101 15.01 16.50 -17.70
N ALA A 102 14.18 16.95 -18.64
CA ALA A 102 13.35 18.14 -18.45
C ALA A 102 12.37 17.96 -17.28
N TYR A 103 11.73 16.78 -17.19
CA TYR A 103 10.82 16.48 -16.10
C TYR A 103 11.55 16.48 -14.75
N VAL A 104 12.65 15.77 -14.61
CA VAL A 104 13.41 15.68 -13.34
C VAL A 104 13.97 17.05 -12.94
N ALA A 105 14.43 17.86 -13.90
CA ALA A 105 14.90 19.22 -13.62
C ALA A 105 13.79 20.13 -13.07
N ALA A 106 12.55 19.98 -13.56
CA ALA A 106 11.39 20.71 -13.07
C ALA A 106 10.84 20.14 -11.75
N HIS A 107 11.03 18.84 -11.49
CA HIS A 107 10.50 18.11 -10.35
C HIS A 107 11.62 17.39 -9.58
N PRO A 108 12.48 18.13 -8.83
CA PRO A 108 13.72 17.60 -8.23
C PRO A 108 13.49 16.60 -7.09
N LYS A 109 12.24 16.38 -6.68
CA LYS A 109 11.88 15.33 -5.71
C LYS A 109 11.71 13.94 -6.37
N THR A 110 11.77 13.85 -7.71
CA THR A 110 11.74 12.57 -8.45
C THR A 110 12.89 11.68 -7.98
N LYS A 111 12.59 10.43 -7.64
CA LYS A 111 13.56 9.53 -7.01
C LYS A 111 13.92 8.31 -7.84
N TYR A 112 13.05 7.90 -8.76
CA TYR A 112 13.15 6.60 -9.43
C TYR A 112 13.00 6.72 -10.93
N LEU A 113 13.66 5.83 -11.65
CA LEU A 113 13.49 5.60 -13.09
C LEU A 113 13.12 4.12 -13.29
N LEU A 114 11.98 3.88 -13.92
CA LEU A 114 11.57 2.53 -14.31
C LEU A 114 12.24 2.15 -15.65
N ALA A 115 12.70 0.90 -15.73
CA ALA A 115 13.27 0.37 -16.98
C ALA A 115 12.18 -0.27 -17.86
N PHE A 116 12.57 -1.21 -18.71
CA PHE A 116 11.75 -1.76 -19.80
C PHE A 116 10.46 -2.43 -19.33
N ASN A 117 9.37 -2.21 -20.07
CA ASN A 117 8.08 -2.81 -19.82
C ASN A 117 7.97 -4.20 -20.45
N GLU A 118 7.85 -5.23 -19.63
CA GLU A 118 7.60 -6.62 -20.02
C GLU A 118 8.41 -7.08 -21.25
N PRO A 119 9.76 -7.01 -21.22
CA PRO A 119 10.57 -7.31 -22.39
C PRO A 119 10.45 -8.77 -22.86
N ASN A 120 9.96 -9.67 -22.01
CA ASN A 120 9.72 -11.07 -22.33
C ASN A 120 8.32 -11.34 -22.93
N LEU A 121 7.55 -10.29 -23.28
CA LEU A 121 6.28 -10.39 -24.00
C LEU A 121 6.44 -9.85 -25.44
N THR A 122 5.87 -10.58 -26.40
CA THR A 122 5.99 -10.25 -27.84
C THR A 122 5.19 -9.04 -28.27
N ASP A 123 4.19 -8.63 -27.50
CA ASP A 123 3.32 -7.47 -27.71
C ASP A 123 3.68 -6.27 -26.83
N GLN A 124 4.77 -6.40 -26.05
CA GLN A 124 5.30 -5.35 -25.18
C GLN A 124 6.70 -4.93 -25.67
N ALA A 125 7.64 -4.63 -24.80
CA ALA A 125 8.98 -4.20 -25.23
C ALA A 125 9.72 -5.24 -26.11
N ASN A 126 9.36 -6.51 -26.03
CA ASN A 126 9.75 -7.60 -26.92
C ASN A 126 11.26 -7.66 -27.19
N MET A 127 12.02 -7.88 -26.15
CA MET A 127 13.48 -7.97 -26.20
C MET A 127 13.97 -9.26 -25.52
N THR A 128 14.86 -9.99 -26.19
CA THR A 128 15.64 -11.02 -25.51
C THR A 128 16.60 -10.39 -24.51
N PRO A 129 17.12 -11.13 -23.51
CA PRO A 129 18.13 -10.62 -22.58
C PRO A 129 19.32 -9.95 -23.26
N ALA A 130 19.82 -10.52 -24.36
CA ALA A 130 20.93 -9.96 -25.13
C ALA A 130 20.56 -8.63 -25.80
N GLN A 131 19.37 -8.54 -26.43
CA GLN A 131 18.88 -7.30 -27.05
C GLN A 131 18.66 -6.20 -26.00
N ALA A 132 18.12 -6.56 -24.84
CA ALA A 132 17.95 -5.61 -23.74
C ALA A 132 19.30 -5.09 -23.22
N ALA A 133 20.32 -5.95 -23.14
CA ALA A 133 21.67 -5.58 -22.73
C ALA A 133 22.34 -4.58 -23.69
N GLU A 134 22.10 -4.69 -25.01
CA GLU A 134 22.64 -3.78 -26.02
C GLU A 134 22.20 -2.33 -25.80
N VAL A 135 20.99 -2.11 -25.25
CA VAL A 135 20.40 -0.79 -25.01
C VAL A 135 20.37 -0.40 -23.52
N TRP A 136 21.01 -1.19 -22.65
CA TRP A 136 20.94 -1.03 -21.20
C TRP A 136 21.80 0.13 -20.66
N GLN A 137 23.06 0.23 -21.13
CA GLN A 137 24.00 1.21 -20.58
C GLN A 137 23.54 2.67 -20.66
N PRO A 138 22.85 3.12 -21.74
CA PRO A 138 22.25 4.46 -21.77
C PRO A 138 21.21 4.70 -20.67
N VAL A 139 20.42 3.68 -20.25
CA VAL A 139 19.45 3.78 -19.17
C VAL A 139 20.16 3.94 -17.83
N VAL A 140 21.19 3.12 -17.57
CA VAL A 140 22.03 3.23 -16.36
C VAL A 140 22.72 4.60 -16.29
N ALA A 141 23.28 5.06 -17.41
CA ALA A 141 23.93 6.36 -17.48
C ALA A 141 22.95 7.52 -17.18
N LEU A 142 21.73 7.46 -17.71
CA LEU A 142 20.68 8.45 -17.46
C LEU A 142 20.26 8.46 -15.98
N ALA A 143 20.07 7.27 -15.38
CA ALA A 143 19.73 7.17 -13.96
C ALA A 143 20.84 7.80 -13.06
N LYS A 144 22.11 7.48 -13.36
CA LYS A 144 23.26 8.05 -12.65
C LYS A 144 23.41 9.56 -12.86
N GLU A 145 23.24 10.04 -14.09
CA GLU A 145 23.26 11.47 -14.45
C GLU A 145 22.25 12.27 -13.63
N LEU A 146 21.03 11.72 -13.49
CA LEU A 146 19.90 12.37 -12.81
C LEU A 146 19.81 12.04 -11.32
N ASN A 147 20.75 11.25 -10.79
CA ASN A 147 20.76 10.77 -9.40
C ASN A 147 19.44 10.04 -9.04
N LEU A 148 18.93 9.23 -9.95
CA LEU A 148 17.73 8.42 -9.75
C LEU A 148 18.11 6.99 -9.40
N LYS A 149 17.34 6.38 -8.52
CA LYS A 149 17.32 4.93 -8.29
C LYS A 149 16.73 4.23 -9.50
N LEU A 150 17.38 3.15 -9.93
CA LEU A 150 16.96 2.41 -11.12
C LEU A 150 16.19 1.15 -10.74
N VAL A 151 14.98 1.03 -11.27
CA VAL A 151 14.15 -0.15 -11.11
C VAL A 151 14.30 -1.03 -12.34
N SER A 152 14.46 -2.36 -12.15
CA SER A 152 14.70 -3.33 -13.22
C SER A 152 13.65 -3.29 -14.32
N PRO A 153 13.90 -3.94 -15.48
CA PRO A 153 12.83 -4.29 -16.40
C PRO A 153 11.68 -5.01 -15.67
N ALA A 154 10.43 -4.62 -15.98
CA ALA A 154 9.24 -5.21 -15.37
C ALA A 154 8.97 -6.60 -15.97
N MET A 155 8.84 -7.60 -15.13
CA MET A 155 8.72 -8.99 -15.55
C MET A 155 7.33 -9.54 -15.32
N ASN A 156 6.82 -10.30 -16.30
CA ASN A 156 5.59 -11.08 -16.23
C ASN A 156 5.87 -12.50 -16.75
N TYR A 157 4.92 -13.43 -16.66
CA TYR A 157 5.00 -14.66 -17.45
C TYR A 157 4.94 -14.32 -18.95
N GLY A 158 6.01 -14.72 -19.67
CA GLY A 158 6.27 -14.20 -21.00
C GLY A 158 5.66 -15.02 -22.13
N THR A 159 5.48 -14.35 -23.28
CA THR A 159 5.10 -14.95 -24.56
C THR A 159 6.27 -15.06 -25.55
N LEU A 160 7.40 -14.42 -25.25
CA LEU A 160 8.61 -14.51 -26.07
C LEU A 160 9.18 -15.93 -26.01
N ALA A 161 9.47 -16.50 -27.19
CA ALA A 161 9.96 -17.86 -27.32
C ALA A 161 11.21 -18.13 -26.46
N GLY A 162 11.15 -19.12 -25.60
CA GLY A 162 12.22 -19.49 -24.67
C GLY A 162 12.23 -18.71 -23.36
N TYR A 163 11.36 -17.69 -23.18
CA TYR A 163 11.32 -16.78 -22.03
C TYR A 163 9.93 -16.64 -21.39
N SER A 164 9.17 -17.74 -21.38
CA SER A 164 7.91 -17.79 -20.60
C SER A 164 8.14 -17.67 -19.10
N ASN A 165 9.31 -18.13 -18.62
CA ASN A 165 9.70 -17.98 -17.22
C ASN A 165 10.46 -16.65 -17.03
N PRO A 166 9.91 -15.70 -16.25
CA PRO A 166 10.51 -14.40 -16.02
C PRO A 166 11.86 -14.45 -15.29
N ILE A 167 12.05 -15.41 -14.39
CA ILE A 167 13.32 -15.59 -13.67
C ILE A 167 14.44 -15.98 -14.65
N LYS A 168 14.13 -16.86 -15.61
CA LYS A 168 15.11 -17.23 -16.64
C LYS A 168 15.54 -16.00 -17.44
N TRP A 169 14.59 -15.14 -17.82
CA TRP A 169 14.91 -13.93 -18.58
C TRP A 169 15.83 -13.00 -17.77
N LEU A 170 15.52 -12.75 -16.50
CA LEU A 170 16.34 -11.89 -15.63
C LEU A 170 17.71 -12.49 -15.35
N ASP A 171 17.81 -13.80 -15.07
CA ASP A 171 19.09 -14.47 -14.84
C ASP A 171 20.01 -14.33 -16.06
N GLU A 172 19.48 -14.56 -17.27
CA GLU A 172 20.24 -14.40 -18.50
C GLU A 172 20.56 -12.92 -18.81
N PHE A 173 19.68 -11.98 -18.43
CA PHE A 173 19.93 -10.56 -18.58
C PHE A 173 21.08 -10.08 -17.68
N PHE A 174 21.06 -10.44 -16.41
CA PHE A 174 22.14 -10.09 -15.47
C PHE A 174 23.47 -10.81 -15.78
N ALA A 175 23.43 -11.88 -16.56
CA ALA A 175 24.63 -12.54 -17.04
C ALA A 175 25.24 -11.89 -18.29
N GLN A 176 24.57 -10.92 -18.94
CA GLN A 176 25.08 -10.24 -20.13
C GLN A 176 26.26 -9.32 -19.80
N PRO A 177 27.28 -9.23 -20.70
CA PRO A 177 28.33 -8.23 -20.52
C PRO A 177 27.83 -6.82 -20.39
N GLY A 178 28.29 -6.10 -19.38
CA GLY A 178 27.91 -4.72 -19.11
C GLY A 178 26.58 -4.55 -18.37
N VAL A 179 25.93 -5.64 -17.96
CA VAL A 179 24.75 -5.59 -17.08
C VAL A 179 25.16 -6.00 -15.67
N SER A 180 24.81 -5.22 -14.68
CA SER A 180 25.08 -5.53 -13.28
C SER A 180 23.83 -5.38 -12.43
N LEU A 181 23.59 -6.35 -11.54
CA LEU A 181 22.56 -6.25 -10.52
C LEU A 181 22.84 -5.10 -9.54
N ASP A 182 24.11 -4.66 -9.41
CA ASP A 182 24.48 -3.53 -8.55
C ASP A 182 23.97 -2.17 -9.09
N ASP A 183 23.68 -2.08 -10.38
CA ASP A 183 23.05 -0.89 -10.96
C ASP A 183 21.53 -0.80 -10.67
N ILE A 184 20.93 -1.86 -10.10
CA ILE A 184 19.50 -1.97 -9.83
C ILE A 184 19.22 -1.73 -8.34
N ASP A 185 18.24 -0.86 -8.04
CA ASP A 185 17.79 -0.58 -6.67
C ASP A 185 16.58 -1.43 -6.27
N ALA A 186 15.72 -1.82 -7.23
CA ALA A 186 14.56 -2.67 -6.99
C ALA A 186 14.22 -3.54 -8.21
N ILE A 187 13.59 -4.70 -7.98
CA ILE A 187 13.09 -5.60 -9.04
C ILE A 187 11.61 -5.29 -9.30
N SER A 188 11.28 -4.98 -10.55
CA SER A 188 9.90 -4.74 -10.99
C SER A 188 9.25 -6.01 -11.53
N VAL A 189 8.00 -6.25 -11.13
CA VAL A 189 7.20 -7.40 -11.55
C VAL A 189 5.75 -7.01 -11.82
N HIS A 190 5.09 -7.73 -12.72
CA HIS A 190 3.65 -7.65 -12.99
C HIS A 190 3.00 -8.99 -12.67
N CYS A 191 1.80 -8.97 -12.09
CA CYS A 191 1.08 -10.18 -11.73
C CYS A 191 -0.42 -10.02 -11.92
N TYR A 192 -1.00 -10.82 -12.81
CA TYR A 192 -2.43 -10.82 -13.12
C TYR A 192 -3.17 -12.08 -12.69
N MET A 193 -2.54 -12.91 -11.84
CA MET A 193 -3.14 -14.11 -11.29
C MET A 193 -4.24 -13.76 -10.28
N ALA A 194 -5.36 -14.48 -10.33
CA ALA A 194 -6.57 -14.16 -9.57
C ALA A 194 -6.62 -14.75 -8.14
N SER A 195 -5.52 -15.27 -7.63
CA SER A 195 -5.41 -15.80 -6.26
C SER A 195 -4.35 -15.01 -5.50
N ALA A 196 -4.68 -14.54 -4.29
CA ALA A 196 -3.72 -13.85 -3.45
C ALA A 196 -2.47 -14.70 -3.17
N SER A 197 -2.65 -15.99 -2.89
CA SER A 197 -1.52 -16.91 -2.68
C SER A 197 -0.63 -17.07 -3.92
N SER A 198 -1.21 -17.04 -5.11
CA SER A 198 -0.42 -17.07 -6.35
C SER A 198 0.42 -15.81 -6.51
N VAL A 199 -0.11 -14.64 -6.13
CA VAL A 199 0.65 -13.36 -6.14
C VAL A 199 1.81 -13.43 -5.14
N TRP A 200 1.57 -13.93 -3.92
CA TRP A 200 2.63 -14.08 -2.92
C TRP A 200 3.76 -14.98 -3.41
N ASN A 201 3.41 -16.19 -3.85
CA ASN A 201 4.37 -17.15 -4.37
C ASN A 201 5.17 -16.57 -5.56
N TYR A 202 4.50 -15.80 -6.43
CA TYR A 202 5.15 -15.15 -7.56
C TYR A 202 6.16 -14.10 -7.12
N ILE A 203 5.83 -13.24 -6.16
CA ILE A 203 6.71 -12.23 -5.59
C ILE A 203 7.93 -12.88 -4.93
N GLU A 204 7.72 -13.95 -4.15
CA GLU A 204 8.78 -14.67 -3.42
C GLU A 204 9.81 -15.31 -4.36
N MET A 205 9.46 -15.62 -5.62
CA MET A 205 10.43 -16.12 -6.61
C MET A 205 11.60 -15.15 -6.85
N TYR A 206 11.41 -13.86 -6.62
CA TYR A 206 12.41 -12.81 -6.88
C TYR A 206 13.26 -12.47 -5.65
N GLU A 207 13.00 -13.06 -4.48
CA GLU A 207 13.79 -12.87 -3.25
C GLU A 207 15.27 -13.21 -3.48
N LYS A 208 15.56 -14.15 -4.38
CA LYS A 208 16.93 -14.57 -4.74
C LYS A 208 17.84 -13.41 -5.19
N TYR A 209 17.29 -12.30 -5.68
CA TYR A 209 18.06 -11.14 -6.11
C TYR A 209 18.47 -10.23 -4.96
N ASN A 210 17.95 -10.46 -3.74
CA ASN A 210 18.21 -9.65 -2.54
C ASN A 210 18.03 -8.15 -2.77
N LYS A 211 16.97 -7.79 -3.51
CA LYS A 211 16.54 -6.40 -3.78
C LYS A 211 15.10 -6.23 -3.38
N PRO A 212 14.67 -5.01 -2.98
CA PRO A 212 13.25 -4.70 -2.82
C PRO A 212 12.46 -5.04 -4.08
N ILE A 213 11.21 -5.48 -3.91
CA ILE A 213 10.34 -5.83 -5.03
C ILE A 213 9.27 -4.76 -5.20
N TRP A 214 9.08 -4.34 -6.44
CA TRP A 214 8.02 -3.46 -6.88
C TRP A 214 7.02 -4.25 -7.73
N LEU A 215 5.81 -4.44 -7.22
CA LEU A 215 4.70 -5.00 -7.99
C LEU A 215 4.04 -3.85 -8.76
N THR A 216 4.61 -3.50 -9.91
CA THR A 216 4.23 -2.28 -10.66
C THR A 216 2.90 -2.40 -11.39
N GLU A 217 2.41 -3.62 -11.62
CA GLU A 217 1.05 -3.86 -12.11
C GLU A 217 0.46 -5.11 -11.47
N PHE A 218 -0.77 -5.01 -10.98
CA PHE A 218 -1.52 -6.17 -10.55
C PHE A 218 -3.03 -5.90 -10.54
N CYS A 219 -3.78 -6.94 -10.86
CA CYS A 219 -5.20 -7.14 -10.55
C CYS A 219 -5.53 -8.61 -10.78
N ALA A 220 -6.69 -9.10 -10.31
CA ALA A 220 -7.16 -10.41 -10.73
C ALA A 220 -7.69 -10.30 -12.17
N TRP A 221 -7.04 -11.01 -13.09
CA TRP A 221 -7.43 -11.02 -14.51
C TRP A 221 -7.54 -12.44 -15.08
N ASP A 222 -6.68 -13.36 -14.66
CA ASP A 222 -6.66 -14.73 -15.17
C ASP A 222 -6.62 -15.76 -14.01
N PRO A 223 -7.69 -16.51 -13.80
CA PRO A 223 -9.01 -16.40 -14.46
C PRO A 223 -9.75 -15.10 -14.08
N VAL A 224 -10.54 -14.59 -15.01
CA VAL A 224 -11.36 -13.37 -14.80
C VAL A 224 -12.27 -13.57 -13.58
N PRO A 225 -12.29 -12.62 -12.61
CA PRO A 225 -13.17 -12.71 -11.46
C PRO A 225 -14.64 -12.69 -11.87
N GLY A 226 -15.48 -13.48 -11.19
CA GLY A 226 -16.91 -13.61 -11.53
C GLY A 226 -17.76 -12.43 -11.05
N SER A 227 -17.23 -11.58 -10.18
CA SER A 227 -17.92 -10.41 -9.63
C SER A 227 -16.94 -9.41 -9.02
N VAL A 228 -17.43 -8.19 -8.71
CA VAL A 228 -16.68 -7.20 -7.93
C VAL A 228 -16.36 -7.70 -6.52
N ASP A 229 -17.22 -8.51 -5.92
CA ASP A 229 -16.98 -9.10 -4.60
C ASP A 229 -15.78 -10.05 -4.61
N VAL A 230 -15.67 -10.90 -5.65
CA VAL A 230 -14.51 -11.78 -5.83
C VAL A 230 -13.23 -10.97 -6.03
N GLN A 231 -13.30 -9.86 -6.78
CA GLN A 231 -12.16 -8.96 -6.95
C GLN A 231 -11.77 -8.27 -5.63
N MET A 232 -12.75 -7.89 -4.81
CA MET A 232 -12.51 -7.30 -3.49
C MET A 232 -11.90 -8.32 -2.52
N ASP A 233 -12.33 -9.58 -2.54
CA ASP A 233 -11.74 -10.64 -1.71
C ASP A 233 -10.28 -10.91 -2.10
N TYR A 234 -10.01 -11.01 -3.40
CA TYR A 234 -8.64 -11.07 -3.92
C TYR A 234 -7.82 -9.88 -3.45
N LEU A 235 -8.32 -8.66 -3.64
CA LEU A 235 -7.62 -7.42 -3.27
C LEU A 235 -7.31 -7.39 -1.78
N CYS A 236 -8.24 -7.79 -0.91
CA CYS A 236 -8.02 -7.85 0.54
C CYS A 236 -6.84 -8.77 0.89
N GLY A 237 -6.83 -9.98 0.36
CA GLY A 237 -5.75 -10.94 0.60
C GLY A 237 -4.39 -10.45 0.09
N VAL A 238 -4.38 -9.84 -1.09
CA VAL A 238 -3.16 -9.29 -1.69
C VAL A 238 -2.65 -8.10 -0.89
N LEU A 239 -3.50 -7.12 -0.55
CA LEU A 239 -3.08 -5.93 0.20
C LEU A 239 -2.58 -6.26 1.61
N ASN A 240 -3.21 -7.21 2.30
CA ASN A 240 -2.71 -7.69 3.59
C ASN A 240 -1.27 -8.24 3.50
N TYR A 241 -0.92 -8.91 2.41
CA TYR A 241 0.43 -9.37 2.16
C TYR A 241 1.37 -8.21 1.78
N LEU A 242 0.99 -7.39 0.80
CA LEU A 242 1.84 -6.32 0.26
C LEU A 242 2.22 -5.29 1.33
N GLU A 243 1.26 -4.88 2.17
CA GLU A 243 1.53 -3.89 3.23
C GLU A 243 2.44 -4.46 4.33
N GLN A 244 2.27 -5.73 4.72
CA GLN A 244 3.07 -6.35 5.77
C GLN A 244 4.42 -6.89 5.29
N SER A 245 4.57 -7.22 4.00
CA SER A 245 5.77 -7.89 3.50
C SER A 245 7.00 -6.97 3.51
N PRO A 246 8.10 -7.38 4.13
CA PRO A 246 9.36 -6.64 4.04
C PRO A 246 10.03 -6.73 2.66
N LEU A 247 9.62 -7.70 1.82
CA LEU A 247 10.12 -7.86 0.46
C LEU A 247 9.59 -6.78 -0.48
N VAL A 248 8.35 -6.29 -0.24
CA VAL A 248 7.67 -5.35 -1.13
C VAL A 248 7.91 -3.92 -0.68
N GLU A 249 8.54 -3.12 -1.53
CA GLU A 249 8.74 -1.69 -1.29
C GLU A 249 7.62 -0.85 -1.89
N ARG A 250 7.12 -1.21 -3.11
CA ARG A 250 6.02 -0.50 -3.79
C ARG A 250 5.11 -1.47 -4.53
N TYR A 251 3.86 -1.06 -4.70
CA TYR A 251 2.90 -1.76 -5.57
C TYR A 251 1.93 -0.76 -6.22
N ALA A 252 1.45 -1.08 -7.42
CA ALA A 252 0.52 -0.24 -8.18
C ALA A 252 -0.61 -1.06 -8.80
N TRP A 253 -1.85 -0.61 -8.56
CA TRP A 253 -3.02 -1.22 -9.18
C TRP A 253 -3.11 -0.91 -10.66
N PHE A 254 -3.40 -1.91 -11.45
CA PHE A 254 -3.70 -1.80 -12.87
C PHE A 254 -5.18 -2.16 -13.09
N ILE A 255 -6.03 -1.23 -13.46
CA ILE A 255 -5.92 0.19 -13.79
C ILE A 255 -7.09 0.93 -13.14
N PRO A 256 -6.93 2.16 -12.58
CA PRO A 256 -8.00 2.89 -11.90
C PRO A 256 -9.23 3.18 -12.75
N ARG A 257 -9.03 3.51 -14.02
CA ARG A 257 -10.11 3.82 -14.96
C ARG A 257 -9.76 3.27 -16.34
N GLN A 258 -10.67 2.54 -16.97
CA GLN A 258 -10.52 2.19 -18.38
C GLN A 258 -10.95 3.34 -19.28
N ASN A 259 -10.15 3.61 -20.32
CA ASN A 259 -10.51 4.57 -21.35
C ASN A 259 -11.66 4.02 -22.22
N GLY A 260 -12.86 4.35 -21.87
CA GLY A 260 -14.00 4.70 -22.72
C GLY A 260 -14.62 3.66 -23.61
N LYS A 261 -14.27 2.35 -23.69
CA LYS A 261 -14.99 1.40 -24.58
C LYS A 261 -14.91 -0.09 -24.26
N LYS A 262 -14.19 -0.54 -23.28
CA LYS A 262 -14.05 -1.99 -23.01
C LYS A 262 -14.23 -2.36 -21.54
N VAL A 263 -15.38 -2.04 -20.98
CA VAL A 263 -15.85 -2.66 -19.72
C VAL A 263 -15.85 -4.18 -19.83
N ASP A 264 -16.02 -4.70 -21.06
CA ASP A 264 -16.16 -6.13 -21.31
C ASP A 264 -14.84 -6.91 -21.32
N SER A 265 -13.67 -6.25 -21.42
CA SER A 265 -12.36 -6.93 -21.51
C SER A 265 -11.58 -6.99 -20.20
N ALA A 266 -11.98 -6.22 -19.19
CA ALA A 266 -11.36 -6.23 -17.87
C ALA A 266 -12.43 -5.96 -16.81
N PRO A 267 -13.35 -6.88 -16.61
CA PRO A 267 -14.45 -6.70 -15.67
C PRO A 267 -13.93 -6.59 -14.24
N TYR A 268 -14.58 -5.71 -13.47
CA TYR A 268 -14.41 -5.58 -12.03
C TYR A 268 -13.05 -5.02 -11.54
N MET A 269 -12.21 -4.43 -12.40
CA MET A 269 -10.91 -3.89 -11.98
C MET A 269 -10.90 -2.38 -11.68
N GLN A 270 -11.96 -1.67 -12.05
CA GLN A 270 -11.98 -0.21 -11.97
C GLN A 270 -12.13 0.31 -10.54
N LEU A 271 -11.27 1.26 -10.18
CA LEU A 271 -11.33 1.98 -8.91
C LEU A 271 -12.22 3.23 -8.98
N LEU A 272 -12.40 3.79 -10.18
CA LEU A 272 -13.17 4.99 -10.45
C LEU A 272 -14.37 4.69 -11.35
N THR A 273 -15.50 5.38 -11.14
CA THR A 273 -16.64 5.32 -12.04
C THR A 273 -16.31 5.99 -13.38
N HIS A 274 -17.15 5.76 -14.38
CA HIS A 274 -16.97 6.37 -15.72
C HIS A 274 -17.45 7.83 -15.82
N ASP A 275 -18.06 8.34 -14.75
CA ASP A 275 -18.60 9.70 -14.71
C ASP A 275 -17.46 10.76 -14.70
N ASP A 276 -17.78 12.00 -14.98
CA ASP A 276 -16.90 13.14 -14.83
C ASP A 276 -17.68 14.30 -14.13
N PRO A 277 -17.38 14.63 -12.87
CA PRO A 277 -16.36 13.99 -12.02
C PRO A 277 -16.71 12.54 -11.65
N ALA A 278 -15.68 11.72 -11.45
CA ALA A 278 -15.84 10.34 -11.00
C ALA A 278 -16.18 10.27 -9.52
N ASP A 279 -16.65 9.07 -9.12
CA ASP A 279 -16.66 8.61 -7.73
C ASP A 279 -15.78 7.36 -7.59
N LEU A 280 -15.37 7.04 -6.36
CA LEU A 280 -14.74 5.76 -6.07
C LEU A 280 -15.78 4.64 -6.18
N THR A 281 -15.48 3.60 -6.97
CA THR A 281 -16.25 2.37 -6.94
C THR A 281 -16.11 1.67 -5.58
N PRO A 282 -16.90 0.66 -5.23
CA PRO A 282 -16.67 -0.14 -4.01
C PRO A 282 -15.24 -0.71 -3.95
N LEU A 283 -14.69 -1.15 -5.08
CA LEU A 283 -13.31 -1.61 -5.18
C LEU A 283 -12.32 -0.46 -4.95
N GLY A 284 -12.60 0.72 -5.50
CA GLY A 284 -11.82 1.94 -5.29
C GLY A 284 -11.81 2.39 -3.84
N GLN A 285 -12.97 2.35 -3.18
CA GLN A 285 -13.06 2.63 -1.75
C GLN A 285 -12.20 1.65 -0.94
N MET A 286 -12.26 0.36 -1.29
CA MET A 286 -11.44 -0.64 -0.63
C MET A 286 -9.94 -0.40 -0.85
N TYR A 287 -9.51 -0.10 -2.09
CA TYR A 287 -8.11 0.20 -2.38
C TYR A 287 -7.61 1.45 -1.64
N CYS A 288 -8.40 2.51 -1.66
CA CYS A 288 -8.04 3.79 -1.05
C CYS A 288 -8.07 3.74 0.50
N TYR A 289 -9.11 3.15 1.09
CA TYR A 289 -9.31 3.17 2.55
C TYR A 289 -8.66 1.98 3.27
N PHE A 290 -7.97 1.10 2.56
CA PHE A 290 -7.24 0.00 3.18
C PHE A 290 -6.15 0.53 4.13
N SER A 291 -6.00 -0.09 5.30
CA SER A 291 -4.95 0.30 6.24
C SER A 291 -3.56 0.23 5.59
N PRO A 292 -2.68 1.21 5.82
CA PRO A 292 -1.28 1.12 5.44
C PRO A 292 -0.50 0.12 6.31
N MET A 293 -1.14 -0.43 7.36
CA MET A 293 -0.54 -1.33 8.33
C MET A 293 0.80 -0.81 8.90
N ASP A 294 0.89 0.51 9.03
CA ASP A 294 2.09 1.20 9.52
C ASP A 294 2.22 1.01 11.03
N THR A 295 3.19 0.19 11.43
CA THR A 295 3.50 -0.10 12.83
C THR A 295 4.33 1.00 13.51
N THR A 296 4.68 2.06 12.82
CA THR A 296 5.44 3.20 13.39
C THR A 296 4.54 4.26 14.00
N VAL A 297 3.22 4.24 13.73
CA VAL A 297 2.25 5.23 14.20
C VAL A 297 1.23 4.65 15.20
N TRP A 298 0.69 5.54 16.02
CA TRP A 298 -0.35 5.24 17.01
C TRP A 298 -1.59 6.07 16.72
N LEU A 299 -2.71 5.39 16.48
CA LEU A 299 -3.96 6.07 16.17
C LEU A 299 -4.62 6.61 17.44
N ARG A 300 -4.88 7.92 17.49
CA ARG A 300 -5.54 8.56 18.65
C ARG A 300 -6.99 8.11 18.77
N ALA A 301 -7.33 7.57 19.94
CA ALA A 301 -8.67 7.06 20.26
C ALA A 301 -9.62 8.19 20.70
N ASN A 302 -9.72 9.27 19.92
CA ASN A 302 -10.67 10.38 20.15
C ASN A 302 -11.93 10.27 19.29
N ARG A 303 -12.05 9.23 18.49
CA ARG A 303 -13.18 8.87 17.64
C ARG A 303 -13.34 7.35 17.58
N PRO A 304 -14.45 6.82 17.03
CA PRO A 304 -14.52 5.43 16.66
C PRO A 304 -13.37 5.06 15.72
N ILE A 305 -12.75 3.90 15.94
CA ILE A 305 -11.69 3.34 15.12
C ILE A 305 -12.34 2.30 14.22
N TYR A 306 -12.26 2.48 12.91
CA TYR A 306 -12.78 1.47 11.99
C TYR A 306 -12.12 0.11 12.21
N ALA A 307 -12.88 -0.95 12.08
CA ALA A 307 -12.36 -2.30 12.22
C ALA A 307 -11.25 -2.63 11.22
N SER A 308 -11.18 -1.91 10.11
CA SER A 308 -10.13 -2.01 9.09
C SER A 308 -8.85 -1.22 9.39
N GLU A 309 -8.82 -0.36 10.43
CA GLU A 309 -7.62 0.43 10.79
C GLU A 309 -6.62 -0.36 11.65
N TYR A 310 -6.52 -1.67 11.41
CA TYR A 310 -5.55 -2.54 12.05
C TYR A 310 -4.14 -2.34 11.45
N VAL A 311 -3.13 -2.60 12.26
CA VAL A 311 -1.71 -2.58 11.83
C VAL A 311 -1.15 -3.98 11.59
N LYS A 312 -1.89 -5.03 12.00
CA LYS A 312 -1.48 -6.42 11.79
C LYS A 312 -2.71 -7.31 11.70
N VAL A 313 -2.64 -8.29 10.81
CA VAL A 313 -3.61 -9.39 10.69
C VAL A 313 -2.90 -10.73 10.90
N GLY A 314 -3.52 -11.61 11.68
CA GLY A 314 -2.93 -12.92 11.97
C GLY A 314 -3.20 -13.97 10.89
N ASN A 315 -4.30 -13.82 10.14
CA ASN A 315 -4.73 -14.72 9.09
C ASN A 315 -5.31 -13.91 7.92
N ASN A 316 -4.80 -14.15 6.71
CA ASN A 316 -5.15 -13.38 5.51
C ASN A 316 -6.50 -13.78 4.86
N LEU A 317 -7.29 -14.64 5.48
CA LEU A 317 -8.60 -15.09 4.97
C LEU A 317 -9.75 -14.12 5.32
N MET A 318 -9.47 -13.06 6.04
CA MET A 318 -10.43 -12.01 6.37
C MET A 318 -10.79 -11.21 5.12
N THR A 319 -12.04 -10.78 5.03
CA THR A 319 -12.51 -9.93 3.93
C THR A 319 -12.99 -8.57 4.42
N LEU A 320 -12.77 -7.56 3.61
CA LEU A 320 -13.20 -6.18 3.86
C LEU A 320 -14.26 -5.74 2.83
N ARG A 321 -15.09 -4.80 3.23
CA ARG A 321 -16.07 -4.12 2.36
C ARG A 321 -16.20 -2.67 2.79
N PRO A 322 -16.65 -1.77 1.91
CA PRO A 322 -17.09 -0.43 2.32
C PRO A 322 -18.08 -0.52 3.49
N SER A 323 -17.89 0.33 4.50
CA SER A 323 -18.72 0.29 5.71
C SER A 323 -20.16 0.68 5.40
N THR A 324 -21.10 -0.16 5.85
CA THR A 324 -22.55 0.10 5.80
C THR A 324 -23.10 0.66 7.12
N ASP A 325 -22.23 0.84 8.13
CA ASP A 325 -22.61 1.39 9.43
C ASP A 325 -22.65 2.91 9.40
N SER A 326 -23.81 3.46 9.07
CA SER A 326 -24.00 4.92 8.98
C SER A 326 -23.72 5.65 10.28
N VAL A 327 -23.89 4.99 11.45
CA VAL A 327 -23.60 5.59 12.75
C VAL A 327 -22.10 5.88 12.89
N ILE A 328 -21.27 4.90 12.55
CA ILE A 328 -19.81 5.05 12.60
C ILE A 328 -19.32 6.01 11.51
N VAL A 329 -19.81 5.88 10.28
CA VAL A 329 -19.46 6.79 9.18
C VAL A 329 -19.75 8.26 9.56
N ASN A 330 -20.92 8.53 10.17
CA ASN A 330 -21.28 9.88 10.60
C ASN A 330 -20.43 10.38 11.78
N GLN A 331 -20.07 9.51 12.73
CA GLN A 331 -19.23 9.88 13.87
C GLN A 331 -17.79 10.15 13.48
N VAL A 332 -17.24 9.37 12.54
CA VAL A 332 -15.87 9.56 12.00
C VAL A 332 -15.85 10.70 11.00
N ASN A 333 -16.99 11.02 10.38
CA ASN A 333 -17.15 12.01 9.31
C ASN A 333 -16.25 11.73 8.09
N GLN A 334 -15.99 10.45 7.84
CA GLN A 334 -15.23 9.96 6.68
C GLN A 334 -15.72 8.54 6.34
N PRO A 335 -15.75 8.16 5.06
CA PRO A 335 -15.99 6.78 4.70
C PRO A 335 -14.82 5.90 5.15
N GLY A 336 -15.11 4.62 5.39
CA GLY A 336 -14.14 3.63 5.80
C GLY A 336 -14.57 2.23 5.45
N LEU A 337 -13.82 1.22 5.91
CA LEU A 337 -14.11 -0.17 5.64
C LEU A 337 -14.53 -0.89 6.92
N MET A 338 -15.39 -1.89 6.75
CA MET A 338 -15.73 -2.88 7.77
C MET A 338 -15.03 -4.21 7.46
N ILE A 339 -14.78 -5.01 8.48
CA ILE A 339 -14.48 -6.43 8.29
C ILE A 339 -15.80 -7.14 8.03
N SER A 340 -15.97 -7.67 6.82
CA SER A 340 -17.22 -8.31 6.39
C SER A 340 -17.31 -9.80 6.73
N ASN A 341 -16.17 -10.42 7.03
CA ASN A 341 -16.09 -11.81 7.48
C ASN A 341 -14.94 -11.91 8.51
N PHE A 342 -15.28 -11.78 9.78
CA PHE A 342 -14.38 -12.06 10.89
C PHE A 342 -14.79 -13.41 11.47
N SER A 343 -13.98 -14.44 11.29
CA SER A 343 -14.30 -15.82 11.62
C SER A 343 -13.29 -16.41 12.59
N GLN A 344 -13.59 -17.58 13.12
CA GLN A 344 -12.76 -18.30 14.08
C GLN A 344 -11.30 -18.35 13.63
N GLU A 345 -10.36 -18.18 14.59
CA GLU A 345 -8.90 -18.12 14.43
C GLU A 345 -8.37 -16.86 13.72
N GLN A 346 -9.23 -15.95 13.29
CA GLN A 346 -8.78 -14.67 12.76
C GLN A 346 -8.46 -13.69 13.88
N GLN A 347 -7.43 -12.88 13.65
CA GLN A 347 -6.96 -11.87 14.60
C GLN A 347 -6.63 -10.56 13.87
N VAL A 348 -6.95 -9.45 14.52
CA VAL A 348 -6.56 -8.10 14.08
C VAL A 348 -5.98 -7.33 15.27
N THR A 349 -4.89 -6.61 15.03
CA THR A 349 -4.21 -5.81 16.06
C THR A 349 -4.19 -4.36 15.67
N TYR A 350 -4.55 -3.50 16.61
CA TYR A 350 -4.56 -2.04 16.50
C TYR A 350 -3.47 -1.46 17.40
N GLN A 351 -2.80 -0.41 16.93
CA GLN A 351 -1.96 0.46 17.75
C GLN A 351 -2.71 1.75 18.06
N ILE A 352 -3.02 1.97 19.32
CA ILE A 352 -3.93 3.04 19.77
C ILE A 352 -3.26 3.88 20.84
N TYR A 353 -3.37 5.19 20.71
CA TYR A 353 -3.06 6.12 21.79
C TYR A 353 -4.35 6.55 22.48
N VAL A 354 -4.45 6.30 23.76
CA VAL A 354 -5.57 6.66 24.63
C VAL A 354 -5.24 7.98 25.33
N PRO A 355 -5.93 9.09 25.01
CA PRO A 355 -5.57 10.41 25.54
C PRO A 355 -5.93 10.60 27.03
N ALA A 356 -6.83 9.80 27.56
CA ALA A 356 -7.24 9.79 28.94
C ALA A 356 -7.65 8.38 29.37
N ASN A 357 -7.63 8.10 30.68
CA ASN A 357 -8.05 6.78 31.18
C ASN A 357 -9.43 6.42 30.67
N THR A 358 -9.59 5.20 30.21
CA THR A 358 -10.87 4.64 29.76
C THR A 358 -11.33 3.52 30.68
N THR A 359 -12.61 3.20 30.65
CA THR A 359 -13.19 2.12 31.45
C THR A 359 -13.88 1.05 30.62
N GLN A 360 -14.13 1.34 29.34
CA GLN A 360 -14.91 0.48 28.45
C GLN A 360 -14.32 0.41 27.05
N LEU A 361 -14.41 -0.78 26.46
CA LEU A 361 -14.30 -1.01 25.04
C LEU A 361 -15.68 -1.42 24.50
N THR A 362 -16.15 -0.72 23.50
CA THR A 362 -17.30 -1.14 22.70
C THR A 362 -16.82 -1.74 21.39
N ILE A 363 -17.24 -2.97 21.11
CA ILE A 363 -17.06 -3.64 19.81
C ILE A 363 -18.37 -3.50 19.05
N ARG A 364 -18.33 -2.79 17.91
CA ARG A 364 -19.50 -2.61 17.07
C ARG A 364 -19.52 -3.68 15.99
N TYR A 365 -20.53 -4.54 16.03
CA TYR A 365 -20.60 -5.77 15.23
C TYR A 365 -21.99 -6.02 14.65
N ALA A 366 -22.06 -6.92 13.68
CA ALA A 366 -23.28 -7.52 13.16
C ALA A 366 -23.00 -8.98 12.77
N GLY A 367 -23.99 -9.85 12.68
CA GLY A 367 -23.69 -11.23 12.30
C GLY A 367 -24.83 -12.22 12.40
N TYR A 368 -24.63 -13.36 11.75
CA TYR A 368 -25.58 -14.47 11.62
C TYR A 368 -25.45 -15.52 12.71
N SER A 369 -24.39 -15.51 13.50
CA SER A 369 -24.12 -16.49 14.57
C SER A 369 -23.79 -15.82 15.88
N ASN A 370 -24.00 -16.54 16.99
CA ASN A 370 -23.39 -16.17 18.25
C ASN A 370 -21.88 -16.31 18.10
N SER A 371 -21.15 -15.28 18.46
CA SER A 371 -19.70 -15.27 18.37
C SER A 371 -19.08 -14.87 19.70
N ILE A 372 -17.86 -15.31 19.93
CA ILE A 372 -17.07 -14.98 21.12
C ILE A 372 -15.73 -14.43 20.65
N CYS A 373 -15.42 -13.22 21.11
CA CYS A 373 -14.17 -12.53 20.78
C CYS A 373 -13.31 -12.41 22.04
N GLU A 374 -12.08 -12.90 22.00
CA GLU A 374 -11.06 -12.60 22.99
C GLU A 374 -10.46 -11.23 22.70
N VAL A 375 -10.26 -10.45 23.76
CA VAL A 375 -9.61 -9.15 23.69
C VAL A 375 -8.29 -9.20 24.43
N LEU A 376 -7.20 -8.86 23.75
CA LEU A 376 -5.88 -8.74 24.36
C LEU A 376 -5.46 -7.27 24.36
N VAL A 377 -4.87 -6.82 25.47
CA VAL A 377 -4.23 -5.50 25.59
C VAL A 377 -2.75 -5.74 25.88
N ASP A 378 -1.89 -5.15 25.07
CA ASP A 378 -0.43 -5.28 25.19
C ASP A 378 0.01 -6.75 25.29
N GLY A 379 -0.68 -7.60 24.51
CA GLY A 379 -0.46 -9.04 24.45
C GLY A 379 -1.04 -9.85 25.61
N VAL A 380 -1.70 -9.20 26.59
CA VAL A 380 -2.31 -9.86 27.75
C VAL A 380 -3.82 -9.96 27.57
N SER A 381 -4.37 -11.19 27.68
CA SER A 381 -5.81 -11.41 27.59
C SER A 381 -6.57 -10.68 28.70
N GLN A 382 -7.58 -9.92 28.30
CA GLN A 382 -8.53 -9.24 29.19
C GLN A 382 -9.83 -10.04 29.34
N GLY A 383 -9.92 -11.20 28.70
CA GLY A 383 -11.08 -12.07 28.69
C GLY A 383 -11.88 -12.05 27.39
N TYR A 384 -13.08 -12.56 27.47
CA TYR A 384 -13.93 -12.84 26.32
C TYR A 384 -15.15 -11.92 26.30
N VAL A 385 -15.47 -11.40 25.13
CA VAL A 385 -16.66 -10.60 24.85
C VAL A 385 -17.63 -11.41 24.01
N ASN A 386 -18.87 -11.56 24.51
CA ASN A 386 -19.93 -12.22 23.77
C ASN A 386 -20.49 -11.25 22.73
N LEU A 387 -20.65 -11.74 21.50
CA LEU A 387 -21.26 -11.05 20.36
C LEU A 387 -22.51 -11.85 19.94
N PRO A 388 -23.64 -11.70 20.69
CA PRO A 388 -24.82 -12.53 20.46
C PRO A 388 -25.52 -12.18 19.16
N ARG A 389 -26.05 -13.23 18.49
CA ARG A 389 -27.00 -13.04 17.41
C ARG A 389 -28.36 -12.65 17.98
N GLU A 390 -28.76 -11.41 17.80
CA GLU A 390 -30.06 -10.90 18.21
C GLU A 390 -30.70 -10.11 17.07
N GLY A 391 -32.02 -10.26 16.90
CA GLY A 391 -32.78 -9.53 15.89
C GLY A 391 -32.33 -9.80 14.44
N ASN A 392 -32.32 -8.77 13.58
CA ASN A 392 -31.85 -8.88 12.21
C ASN A 392 -30.31 -9.01 12.19
N PRO A 393 -29.71 -10.01 11.51
CA PRO A 393 -28.25 -10.22 11.48
C PRO A 393 -27.46 -9.12 10.80
N LEU A 394 -28.12 -8.23 10.05
CA LEU A 394 -27.48 -7.09 9.39
C LEU A 394 -27.55 -5.80 10.21
N ASP A 395 -28.27 -5.79 11.35
CA ASP A 395 -28.34 -4.63 12.23
C ASP A 395 -27.06 -4.54 13.08
N TRP A 396 -26.46 -3.38 13.05
CA TRP A 396 -25.27 -3.07 13.84
C TRP A 396 -25.61 -2.96 15.34
N LYS A 397 -24.84 -3.62 16.18
CA LYS A 397 -25.01 -3.72 17.63
C LYS A 397 -23.72 -3.39 18.35
N ASP A 398 -23.86 -3.06 19.62
CA ASP A 398 -22.74 -2.76 20.51
C ASP A 398 -22.57 -3.88 21.55
N ALA A 399 -21.38 -4.50 21.55
CA ALA A 399 -20.95 -5.34 22.66
C ALA A 399 -19.97 -4.55 23.54
N ILE A 400 -20.31 -4.39 24.81
CA ILE A 400 -19.54 -3.57 25.74
C ILE A 400 -18.77 -4.48 26.69
N ALA A 401 -17.46 -4.28 26.76
CA ALA A 401 -16.58 -4.90 27.73
C ALA A 401 -16.03 -3.86 28.72
N ALA A 402 -15.97 -4.22 30.00
CA ALA A 402 -15.20 -3.45 30.97
C ALA A 402 -13.74 -3.57 30.62
N MET A 403 -13.07 -2.45 30.35
CA MET A 403 -11.67 -2.42 29.93
C MET A 403 -11.00 -1.14 30.45
N PRO A 404 -10.50 -1.18 31.68
CA PRO A 404 -9.78 -0.04 32.24
C PRO A 404 -8.40 0.07 31.59
N LEU A 405 -8.19 1.07 30.74
CA LEU A 405 -6.88 1.44 30.21
C LEU A 405 -6.42 2.76 30.81
N LYS A 406 -5.14 2.85 31.10
CA LYS A 406 -4.50 4.11 31.43
C LYS A 406 -4.31 4.95 30.16
N ALA A 407 -4.16 6.25 30.31
CA ALA A 407 -3.70 7.09 29.21
C ALA A 407 -2.35 6.59 28.70
N GLY A 408 -2.12 6.65 27.39
CA GLY A 408 -0.89 6.23 26.76
C GLY A 408 -1.09 5.34 25.52
N LYS A 409 -0.02 4.71 25.09
CA LYS A 409 0.06 3.82 23.92
C LYS A 409 -0.30 2.40 24.29
N HIS A 410 -1.22 1.78 23.58
CA HIS A 410 -1.66 0.40 23.81
C HIS A 410 -1.84 -0.34 22.49
N THR A 411 -1.49 -1.61 22.46
CA THR A 411 -1.94 -2.53 21.42
C THR A 411 -3.23 -3.20 21.84
N ILE A 412 -4.25 -3.20 20.99
CA ILE A 412 -5.49 -3.95 21.21
C ILE A 412 -5.59 -5.02 20.12
N THR A 413 -5.67 -6.28 20.52
CA THR A 413 -5.90 -7.39 19.58
C THR A 413 -7.27 -7.97 19.82
N LEU A 414 -8.06 -8.08 18.75
CA LEU A 414 -9.27 -8.86 18.70
C LEU A 414 -8.95 -10.23 18.09
N SER A 415 -9.32 -11.30 18.77
CA SER A 415 -9.15 -12.68 18.32
C SER A 415 -10.50 -13.39 18.38
N LEU A 416 -11.03 -13.83 17.24
CA LEU A 416 -12.32 -14.52 17.25
C LEU A 416 -12.13 -15.97 17.69
N PHE A 417 -12.58 -16.27 18.89
CA PHE A 417 -12.49 -17.60 19.49
C PHE A 417 -13.50 -18.57 18.89
N SER A 418 -14.72 -18.11 18.61
CA SER A 418 -15.77 -18.94 17.99
C SER A 418 -16.79 -18.11 17.22
N GLY A 419 -17.44 -18.73 16.24
CA GLY A 419 -18.48 -18.11 15.40
C GLY A 419 -17.91 -17.33 14.21
N SER A 420 -18.73 -16.43 13.68
CA SER A 420 -18.36 -15.45 12.65
C SER A 420 -19.24 -14.22 12.75
N CYS A 421 -18.67 -13.06 12.49
CA CYS A 421 -19.39 -11.78 12.52
C CYS A 421 -18.78 -10.78 11.54
N MET A 422 -19.48 -9.68 11.34
CA MET A 422 -18.95 -8.45 10.76
C MET A 422 -18.50 -7.53 11.88
N LEU A 423 -17.43 -6.78 11.68
CA LEU A 423 -16.97 -5.75 12.61
C LEU A 423 -16.94 -4.39 11.91
N SER A 424 -17.57 -3.39 12.53
CA SER A 424 -17.58 -2.01 12.03
C SER A 424 -16.50 -1.16 12.67
N ALA A 425 -16.44 -1.13 13.99
CA ALA A 425 -15.53 -0.25 14.71
C ALA A 425 -15.29 -0.69 16.16
N LEU A 426 -14.24 -0.10 16.75
CA LEU A 426 -13.96 -0.10 18.17
C LEU A 426 -14.19 1.32 18.71
N VAL A 427 -14.77 1.43 19.91
CA VAL A 427 -14.92 2.70 20.62
C VAL A 427 -14.43 2.54 22.05
N LEU A 428 -13.49 3.38 22.45
CA LEU A 428 -12.96 3.47 23.82
C LEU A 428 -13.62 4.62 24.57
N LYS A 429 -14.09 4.37 25.80
CA LYS A 429 -14.76 5.37 26.65
C LYS A 429 -14.27 5.31 28.09
#